data_bf7b351ea6372e14d56ca432eb716d94
#
_entry.id   bf7b351ea6372e14d56ca432eb716d94
#
_cell.length_a   1.000
_cell.length_b   1.000
_cell.length_c   1.000
_cell.angle_alpha   90.00
_cell.angle_beta   90.00
_cell.angle_gamma   90.00
#
_symmetry.space_group_name_H-M   'P 1'
#
loop_
_entity.id
_entity.type
_entity.pdbx_description
1 polymer ?
#
loop_
_entity_poly.entity_id
_entity_poly.type
_entity_poly.pdbx_seq_one_letter_code
_entity_poly.pdbx_strand_id
1 'polypeptide(L)'
;MFDTVLVAGLGLMGGSMAKTIKARTLSRVLGWNRTRATAEQALADGPIHAIATDALFREVDLVIIGLYPQATVDWLLENMPKMKKGCVIVDMVGVKQFMVDHLEQAALDAGVHYVGGHPMAGREFSGLDYALPTLFDGASMIFVPTKSSSERILSQLEAYFMSLGFGQTVRCTAEQHDHMIAFTSQLAHVVSSAYIKSPEADKHNGYSAGSYKDLTRVAKLNETMWSELFLCNAEPLACEIDEIIRHLDEYRRV
;
A
#
# COMPACT_ATOMS: atom_id res chain seq x y z
N MET A 1 7.12 -6.50 -20.75
CA MET A 1 5.71 -6.46 -20.31
C MET A 1 5.52 -7.69 -19.43
N PHE A 2 4.63 -7.67 -18.46
CA PHE A 2 4.37 -8.84 -17.60
C PHE A 2 3.15 -9.56 -18.14
N ASP A 3 3.31 -10.82 -18.55
CA ASP A 3 2.24 -11.58 -19.19
C ASP A 3 1.28 -12.19 -18.16
N THR A 4 1.81 -12.66 -17.02
CA THR A 4 1.02 -13.18 -15.90
C THR A 4 1.30 -12.40 -14.63
N VAL A 5 0.26 -11.77 -14.08
CA VAL A 5 0.32 -10.97 -12.87
C VAL A 5 -0.53 -11.61 -11.77
N LEU A 6 0.05 -11.81 -10.61
CA LEU A 6 -0.67 -12.25 -9.41
C LEU A 6 -0.94 -11.04 -8.50
N VAL A 7 -2.19 -10.84 -8.12
CA VAL A 7 -2.57 -9.88 -7.07
C VAL A 7 -2.93 -10.66 -5.81
N ALA A 8 -2.15 -10.50 -4.75
CA ALA A 8 -2.39 -11.11 -3.44
C ALA A 8 -2.99 -10.09 -2.48
N GLY A 9 -4.17 -10.41 -1.92
CA GLY A 9 -4.98 -9.48 -1.13
C GLY A 9 -5.96 -8.72 -2.02
N LEU A 10 -7.19 -9.22 -2.15
CA LEU A 10 -8.22 -8.68 -3.03
C LEU A 10 -9.21 -7.76 -2.28
N GLY A 11 -8.69 -6.95 -1.35
CA GLY A 11 -9.45 -5.87 -0.72
C GLY A 11 -9.60 -4.66 -1.63
N LEU A 12 -9.80 -3.46 -1.05
CA LEU A 12 -9.90 -2.21 -1.81
C LEU A 12 -8.71 -2.00 -2.75
N MET A 13 -7.48 -2.03 -2.22
CA MET A 13 -6.28 -1.72 -2.98
C MET A 13 -5.95 -2.81 -4.02
N GLY A 14 -5.84 -4.06 -3.58
CA GLY A 14 -5.53 -5.17 -4.50
C GLY A 14 -6.66 -5.46 -5.48
N GLY A 15 -7.90 -5.38 -5.06
CA GLY A 15 -9.06 -5.49 -5.96
C GLY A 15 -9.08 -4.38 -7.02
N SER A 16 -8.76 -3.13 -6.64
CA SER A 16 -8.62 -2.02 -7.59
C SER A 16 -7.46 -2.27 -8.55
N MET A 17 -6.32 -2.77 -8.05
CA MET A 17 -5.18 -3.10 -8.90
C MET A 17 -5.54 -4.20 -9.91
N ALA A 18 -6.21 -5.26 -9.49
CA ALA A 18 -6.67 -6.32 -10.38
C ALA A 18 -7.63 -5.78 -11.46
N LYS A 19 -8.61 -4.95 -11.07
CA LYS A 19 -9.53 -4.28 -12.01
C LYS A 19 -8.79 -3.36 -12.99
N THR A 20 -7.81 -2.60 -12.50
CA THR A 20 -7.00 -1.69 -13.34
C THR A 20 -6.17 -2.45 -14.37
N ILE A 21 -5.46 -3.49 -13.93
CA ILE A 21 -4.64 -4.35 -14.82
C ILE A 21 -5.53 -4.99 -15.89
N LYS A 22 -6.65 -5.57 -15.48
CA LYS A 22 -7.62 -6.20 -16.39
C LYS A 22 -8.16 -5.23 -17.43
N ALA A 23 -8.39 -3.98 -17.05
CA ALA A 23 -8.97 -2.96 -17.94
C ALA A 23 -7.94 -2.36 -18.92
N ARG A 24 -6.65 -2.33 -18.55
CA ARG A 24 -5.62 -1.54 -19.26
C ARG A 24 -4.51 -2.37 -19.90
N THR A 25 -4.47 -3.66 -19.63
CA THR A 25 -3.43 -4.53 -20.17
C THR A 25 -4.00 -5.82 -20.72
N LEU A 26 -3.17 -6.58 -21.42
CA LEU A 26 -3.49 -7.94 -21.86
C LEU A 26 -2.98 -9.02 -20.89
N SER A 27 -2.48 -8.61 -19.71
CA SER A 27 -1.94 -9.53 -18.72
C SER A 27 -3.01 -10.49 -18.22
N ARG A 28 -2.64 -11.75 -18.06
CA ARG A 28 -3.44 -12.73 -17.32
C ARG A 28 -3.36 -12.38 -15.83
N VAL A 29 -4.48 -12.03 -15.21
CA VAL A 29 -4.55 -11.68 -13.79
C VAL A 29 -4.95 -12.90 -12.97
N LEU A 30 -4.09 -13.32 -12.06
CA LEU A 30 -4.38 -14.31 -11.02
C LEU A 30 -4.70 -13.55 -9.72
N GLY A 31 -5.57 -14.11 -8.89
CA GLY A 31 -5.91 -13.51 -7.60
C GLY A 31 -5.71 -14.49 -6.46
N TRP A 32 -5.19 -14.00 -5.34
CA TRP A 32 -5.14 -14.72 -4.08
C TRP A 32 -5.73 -13.87 -2.95
N ASN A 33 -6.52 -14.49 -2.09
CA ASN A 33 -7.02 -13.83 -0.88
C ASN A 33 -7.16 -14.84 0.25
N ARG A 34 -6.84 -14.42 1.49
CA ARG A 34 -6.99 -15.26 2.69
C ARG A 34 -8.41 -15.81 2.84
N THR A 35 -9.41 -14.95 2.65
CA THR A 35 -10.82 -15.36 2.62
C THR A 35 -11.15 -15.84 1.22
N ARG A 36 -11.38 -17.14 1.06
CA ARG A 36 -11.61 -17.78 -0.23
C ARG A 36 -12.83 -17.21 -0.96
N ALA A 37 -13.91 -16.91 -0.24
CA ALA A 37 -15.12 -16.31 -0.81
C ALA A 37 -14.83 -14.98 -1.54
N THR A 38 -13.90 -14.16 -1.04
CA THR A 38 -13.49 -12.93 -1.73
C THR A 38 -12.78 -13.21 -3.07
N ALA A 39 -11.96 -14.26 -3.12
CA ALA A 39 -11.31 -14.65 -4.38
C ALA A 39 -12.31 -15.24 -5.38
N GLU A 40 -13.30 -16.00 -4.90
CA GLU A 40 -14.39 -16.54 -5.72
C GLU A 40 -15.29 -15.42 -6.24
N GLN A 41 -15.61 -14.43 -5.43
CA GLN A 41 -16.31 -13.22 -5.87
C GLN A 41 -15.50 -12.48 -6.96
N ALA A 42 -14.19 -12.24 -6.73
CA ALA A 42 -13.33 -11.59 -7.71
C ALA A 42 -13.25 -12.36 -9.04
N LEU A 43 -13.33 -13.69 -9.00
CA LEU A 43 -13.38 -14.51 -10.21
C LEU A 43 -14.74 -14.36 -10.92
N ALA A 44 -15.83 -14.39 -10.19
CA ALA A 44 -17.19 -14.24 -10.72
C ALA A 44 -17.43 -12.85 -11.32
N ASP A 45 -16.97 -11.80 -10.63
CA ASP A 45 -17.11 -10.39 -11.05
C ASP A 45 -16.13 -9.99 -12.16
N GLY A 46 -15.17 -10.84 -12.46
CA GLY A 46 -14.27 -10.72 -13.60
C GLY A 46 -12.96 -9.99 -13.44
N PRO A 47 -12.57 -9.39 -12.29
CA PRO A 47 -11.27 -8.72 -12.16
C PRO A 47 -10.07 -9.69 -12.23
N ILE A 48 -10.26 -10.96 -11.95
CA ILE A 48 -9.22 -11.98 -12.10
C ILE A 48 -9.66 -13.07 -13.09
N HIS A 49 -8.68 -13.75 -13.70
CA HIS A 49 -8.92 -14.84 -14.65
C HIS A 49 -8.92 -16.20 -13.97
N ALA A 50 -8.21 -16.33 -12.84
CA ALA A 50 -8.16 -17.56 -12.04
C ALA A 50 -7.76 -17.23 -10.60
N ILE A 51 -8.16 -18.10 -9.67
CA ILE A 51 -7.65 -18.09 -8.29
C ILE A 51 -6.28 -18.78 -8.30
N ALA A 52 -5.29 -18.12 -7.70
CA ALA A 52 -3.93 -18.62 -7.64
C ALA A 52 -3.85 -19.90 -6.80
N THR A 53 -3.03 -20.83 -7.27
CA THR A 53 -2.65 -22.07 -6.61
C THR A 53 -1.13 -22.19 -6.66
N ASP A 54 -0.53 -23.06 -5.83
CA ASP A 54 0.92 -23.28 -5.81
C ASP A 54 1.49 -23.65 -7.18
N ALA A 55 0.73 -24.40 -7.99
CA ALA A 55 1.15 -24.75 -9.34
C ALA A 55 1.29 -23.55 -10.26
N LEU A 56 0.43 -22.53 -10.08
CA LEU A 56 0.41 -21.32 -10.91
C LEU A 56 1.50 -20.32 -10.53
N PHE A 57 2.08 -20.38 -9.33
CA PHE A 57 3.15 -19.46 -8.92
C PHE A 57 4.37 -19.50 -9.85
N ARG A 58 4.64 -20.65 -10.47
CA ARG A 58 5.74 -20.80 -11.44
C ARG A 58 5.51 -20.10 -12.78
N GLU A 59 4.27 -19.69 -13.07
CA GLU A 59 3.92 -18.96 -14.29
C GLU A 59 3.96 -17.43 -14.10
N VAL A 60 4.00 -16.95 -12.85
CA VAL A 60 3.86 -15.53 -12.51
C VAL A 60 5.12 -14.74 -12.86
N ASP A 61 4.95 -13.64 -13.60
CA ASP A 61 6.01 -12.67 -13.91
C ASP A 61 6.11 -11.56 -12.86
N LEU A 62 4.94 -11.10 -12.38
CA LEU A 62 4.81 -10.00 -11.41
C LEU A 62 3.82 -10.39 -10.32
N VAL A 63 4.21 -10.22 -9.07
CA VAL A 63 3.34 -10.30 -7.90
C VAL A 63 3.12 -8.90 -7.35
N ILE A 64 1.87 -8.51 -7.13
CA ILE A 64 1.50 -7.26 -6.47
C ILE A 64 0.74 -7.60 -5.19
N ILE A 65 1.22 -7.07 -4.04
CA ILE A 65 0.70 -7.42 -2.72
C ILE A 65 -0.12 -6.27 -2.14
N GLY A 66 -1.39 -6.54 -1.82
CA GLY A 66 -2.30 -5.61 -1.14
C GLY A 66 -2.76 -6.13 0.21
N LEU A 67 -1.83 -6.61 1.04
CA LEU A 67 -2.05 -7.10 2.41
C LEU A 67 -1.50 -6.09 3.43
N TYR A 68 -1.79 -6.30 4.72
CA TYR A 68 -1.20 -5.54 5.83
C TYR A 68 0.29 -5.91 6.02
N PRO A 69 1.10 -5.08 6.69
CA PRO A 69 2.54 -5.26 6.75
C PRO A 69 2.98 -6.67 7.16
N GLN A 70 2.58 -7.15 8.34
CA GLN A 70 2.98 -8.48 8.82
C GLN A 70 2.43 -9.60 7.93
N ALA A 71 1.18 -9.49 7.50
CA ALA A 71 0.58 -10.47 6.60
C ALA A 71 1.28 -10.53 5.23
N THR A 72 1.83 -9.42 4.76
CA THR A 72 2.65 -9.36 3.54
C THR A 72 3.97 -10.12 3.74
N VAL A 73 4.65 -9.89 4.86
CA VAL A 73 5.89 -10.59 5.21
C VAL A 73 5.64 -12.10 5.28
N ASP A 74 4.67 -12.52 6.08
CA ASP A 74 4.35 -13.93 6.29
C ASP A 74 4.02 -14.63 4.95
N TRP A 75 3.16 -14.00 4.15
CA TRP A 75 2.74 -14.55 2.87
C TRP A 75 3.90 -14.65 1.87
N LEU A 76 4.76 -13.65 1.81
CA LEU A 76 5.91 -13.64 0.90
C LEU A 76 6.97 -14.65 1.32
N LEU A 77 7.31 -14.76 2.60
CA LEU A 77 8.27 -15.75 3.10
C LEU A 77 7.82 -17.19 2.80
N GLU A 78 6.51 -17.46 2.90
CA GLU A 78 5.95 -18.77 2.56
C GLU A 78 5.97 -19.05 1.04
N ASN A 79 5.73 -18.03 0.20
CA ASN A 79 5.42 -18.26 -1.21
C ASN A 79 6.54 -17.89 -2.18
N MET A 80 7.51 -17.03 -1.80
CA MET A 80 8.68 -16.72 -2.65
C MET A 80 9.42 -17.97 -3.15
N PRO A 81 9.67 -19.01 -2.33
CA PRO A 81 10.34 -20.22 -2.79
C PRO A 81 9.60 -21.00 -3.87
N LYS A 82 8.29 -20.78 -4.01
CA LYS A 82 7.42 -21.44 -4.99
C LYS A 82 7.41 -20.71 -6.35
N MET A 83 7.88 -19.45 -6.38
CA MET A 83 7.88 -18.61 -7.57
C MET A 83 9.02 -18.99 -8.52
N LYS A 84 8.89 -18.64 -9.79
CA LYS A 84 9.98 -18.81 -10.74
C LYS A 84 11.11 -17.82 -10.47
N LYS A 85 12.35 -18.22 -10.75
CA LYS A 85 13.51 -17.32 -10.69
C LYS A 85 13.28 -16.10 -11.58
N GLY A 86 13.66 -14.93 -11.08
CA GLY A 86 13.45 -13.66 -11.78
C GLY A 86 12.02 -13.12 -11.73
N CYS A 87 11.08 -13.77 -11.01
CA CYS A 87 9.77 -13.19 -10.72
C CYS A 87 9.96 -11.82 -10.02
N VAL A 88 9.17 -10.84 -10.39
CA VAL A 88 9.20 -9.50 -9.78
C VAL A 88 8.10 -9.40 -8.74
N ILE A 89 8.39 -8.85 -7.59
CA ILE A 89 7.45 -8.66 -6.48
C ILE A 89 7.41 -7.19 -6.12
N VAL A 90 6.20 -6.62 -6.03
CA VAL A 90 5.94 -5.25 -5.57
C VAL A 90 4.86 -5.31 -4.49
N ASP A 91 5.14 -4.79 -3.32
CA ASP A 91 4.10 -4.58 -2.31
C ASP A 91 3.43 -3.20 -2.46
N MET A 92 2.27 -3.02 -1.84
CA MET A 92 1.54 -1.75 -1.77
C MET A 92 1.38 -1.27 -0.32
N VAL A 93 2.27 -1.70 0.56
CA VAL A 93 2.22 -1.40 2.00
C VAL A 93 2.62 0.06 2.27
N GLY A 94 2.03 0.68 3.28
CA GLY A 94 2.28 2.09 3.63
C GLY A 94 3.59 2.37 4.38
N VAL A 95 4.42 1.37 4.66
CA VAL A 95 5.75 1.48 5.30
C VAL A 95 6.77 0.67 4.53
N LYS A 96 8.04 1.10 4.52
CA LYS A 96 9.05 0.47 3.66
C LYS A 96 10.25 -0.11 4.42
N GLN A 97 10.74 0.55 5.47
CA GLN A 97 11.89 0.03 6.21
C GLN A 97 11.59 -1.35 6.80
N PHE A 98 10.45 -1.48 7.48
CA PHE A 98 9.98 -2.76 7.98
C PHE A 98 9.93 -3.85 6.90
N MET A 99 9.42 -3.50 5.71
CA MET A 99 9.29 -4.44 4.59
C MET A 99 10.66 -4.88 4.05
N VAL A 100 11.57 -3.93 3.84
CA VAL A 100 12.93 -4.19 3.31
C VAL A 100 13.71 -5.07 4.29
N ASP A 101 13.67 -4.75 5.58
CA ASP A 101 14.40 -5.49 6.62
C ASP A 101 14.01 -6.98 6.69
N HIS A 102 12.73 -7.29 6.41
CA HIS A 102 12.23 -8.67 6.47
C HIS A 102 12.33 -9.43 5.15
N LEU A 103 12.32 -8.73 4.00
CA LEU A 103 12.10 -9.38 2.70
C LEU A 103 13.29 -9.34 1.76
N GLU A 104 14.22 -8.38 1.90
CA GLU A 104 15.34 -8.21 0.95
C GLU A 104 16.20 -9.48 0.85
N GLN A 105 16.64 -10.03 1.98
CA GLN A 105 17.48 -11.22 1.98
C GLN A 105 16.72 -12.46 1.48
N ALA A 106 15.47 -12.62 1.88
CA ALA A 106 14.63 -13.73 1.43
C ALA A 106 14.42 -13.70 -0.10
N ALA A 107 14.27 -12.51 -0.68
CA ALA A 107 14.14 -12.34 -2.13
C ALA A 107 15.44 -12.73 -2.87
N LEU A 108 16.60 -12.33 -2.33
CA LEU A 108 17.91 -12.74 -2.87
C LEU A 108 18.06 -14.26 -2.84
N ASP A 109 17.75 -14.91 -1.70
CA ASP A 109 17.87 -16.35 -1.52
C ASP A 109 16.91 -17.12 -2.44
N ALA A 110 15.69 -16.60 -2.61
CA ALA A 110 14.70 -17.15 -3.54
C ALA A 110 15.04 -16.88 -5.02
N GLY A 111 15.95 -15.95 -5.31
CA GLY A 111 16.30 -15.54 -6.67
C GLY A 111 15.18 -14.83 -7.40
N VAL A 112 14.39 -14.03 -6.68
CA VAL A 112 13.35 -13.16 -7.18
C VAL A 112 13.74 -11.69 -6.99
N HIS A 113 13.05 -10.77 -7.66
CA HIS A 113 13.27 -9.33 -7.52
C HIS A 113 12.20 -8.72 -6.63
N TYR A 114 12.56 -8.23 -5.46
CA TYR A 114 11.66 -7.49 -4.59
C TYR A 114 11.91 -5.98 -4.72
N VAL A 115 10.85 -5.22 -4.92
CA VAL A 115 10.83 -3.76 -4.91
C VAL A 115 9.72 -3.31 -3.98
N GLY A 116 10.06 -2.50 -2.99
CA GLY A 116 9.04 -1.88 -2.15
C GLY A 116 8.18 -0.94 -2.99
N GLY A 117 6.87 -0.98 -2.83
CA GLY A 117 5.93 -0.13 -3.54
C GLY A 117 4.98 0.59 -2.60
N HIS A 118 4.52 1.79 -2.99
CA HIS A 118 3.46 2.50 -2.29
C HIS A 118 2.69 3.39 -3.25
N PRO A 119 1.48 2.97 -3.70
CA PRO A 119 0.61 3.82 -4.48
C PRO A 119 -0.01 4.90 -3.57
N MET A 120 0.22 6.17 -3.90
CA MET A 120 -0.32 7.32 -3.18
C MET A 120 -1.79 7.55 -3.54
N ALA A 121 -2.61 6.55 -3.26
CA ALA A 121 -4.04 6.52 -3.50
C ALA A 121 -4.75 5.74 -2.39
N GLY A 122 -6.00 6.10 -2.13
CA GLY A 122 -6.81 5.41 -1.12
C GLY A 122 -8.19 6.03 -0.98
N ARG A 123 -9.05 5.33 -0.26
CA ARG A 123 -10.40 5.79 0.12
C ARG A 123 -10.71 5.27 1.52
N GLU A 124 -11.65 5.92 2.21
CA GLU A 124 -12.09 5.55 3.56
C GLU A 124 -13.09 4.36 3.56
N PHE A 125 -12.90 3.42 2.62
CA PHE A 125 -13.69 2.20 2.49
C PHE A 125 -12.77 0.99 2.50
N SER A 126 -13.34 -0.19 2.75
CA SER A 126 -12.61 -1.45 2.72
C SER A 126 -13.40 -2.53 1.99
N GLY A 127 -12.69 -3.52 1.45
CA GLY A 127 -13.29 -4.65 0.74
C GLY A 127 -13.30 -4.51 -0.78
N LEU A 128 -13.58 -5.63 -1.44
CA LEU A 128 -13.59 -5.76 -2.90
C LEU A 128 -14.72 -4.94 -3.56
N ASP A 129 -15.86 -4.81 -2.89
CA ASP A 129 -17.04 -4.10 -3.39
C ASP A 129 -16.75 -2.62 -3.67
N TYR A 130 -15.83 -2.02 -2.93
CA TYR A 130 -15.41 -0.63 -3.11
C TYR A 130 -14.23 -0.44 -4.06
N ALA A 131 -13.69 -1.53 -4.62
CA ALA A 131 -12.57 -1.50 -5.54
C ALA A 131 -12.97 -0.87 -6.89
N LEU A 132 -12.14 0.03 -7.41
CA LEU A 132 -12.38 0.78 -8.62
C LEU A 132 -11.21 0.62 -9.62
N PRO A 133 -11.46 0.43 -10.92
CA PRO A 133 -10.41 0.38 -11.93
C PRO A 133 -9.70 1.72 -12.17
N THR A 134 -10.23 2.80 -11.60
CA THR A 134 -9.71 4.16 -11.73
C THR A 134 -9.10 4.71 -10.43
N LEU A 135 -8.96 3.87 -9.39
CA LEU A 135 -8.46 4.31 -8.08
C LEU A 135 -7.07 4.97 -8.16
N PHE A 136 -6.25 4.52 -9.08
CA PHE A 136 -4.85 4.95 -9.23
C PHE A 136 -4.64 6.02 -10.31
N ASP A 137 -5.70 6.51 -10.96
CA ASP A 137 -5.59 7.49 -12.03
C ASP A 137 -4.99 8.80 -11.54
N GLY A 138 -3.85 9.18 -12.14
CA GLY A 138 -3.11 10.37 -11.78
C GLY A 138 -2.32 10.28 -10.46
N ALA A 139 -2.43 9.19 -9.70
CA ALA A 139 -1.70 9.01 -8.44
C ALA A 139 -0.20 8.83 -8.67
N SER A 140 0.61 9.12 -7.65
CA SER A 140 2.03 8.76 -7.64
C SER A 140 2.20 7.29 -7.23
N MET A 141 3.13 6.59 -7.88
CA MET A 141 3.65 5.31 -7.42
C MET A 141 5.06 5.48 -6.90
N ILE A 142 5.28 5.21 -5.61
CA ILE A 142 6.61 5.26 -5.01
C ILE A 142 7.23 3.87 -5.11
N PHE A 143 8.50 3.81 -5.55
CA PHE A 143 9.33 2.60 -5.57
C PHE A 143 10.52 2.76 -4.65
N VAL A 144 10.75 1.74 -3.83
CA VAL A 144 11.93 1.61 -2.98
C VAL A 144 12.73 0.41 -3.49
N PRO A 145 13.84 0.69 -4.22
CA PRO A 145 14.73 -0.36 -4.71
C PRO A 145 15.39 -1.13 -3.56
N THR A 146 15.61 -2.43 -3.78
CA THR A 146 16.36 -3.30 -2.87
C THR A 146 17.56 -3.90 -3.58
N LYS A 147 18.46 -4.59 -2.85
CA LYS A 147 19.61 -5.29 -3.45
C LYS A 147 19.22 -6.41 -4.40
N SER A 148 17.98 -6.92 -4.30
CA SER A 148 17.46 -7.94 -5.23
C SER A 148 16.94 -7.35 -6.54
N SER A 149 16.76 -6.01 -6.63
CA SER A 149 16.26 -5.32 -7.81
C SER A 149 17.41 -4.76 -8.67
N SER A 150 17.16 -4.64 -9.97
CA SER A 150 18.10 -4.05 -10.92
C SER A 150 17.48 -2.83 -11.60
N GLU A 151 18.30 -1.94 -12.17
CA GLU A 151 17.81 -0.76 -12.91
C GLU A 151 16.86 -1.16 -14.06
N ARG A 152 17.12 -2.27 -14.71
CA ARG A 152 16.23 -2.80 -15.76
C ARG A 152 14.85 -3.16 -15.21
N ILE A 153 14.79 -3.77 -14.03
CA ILE A 153 13.51 -4.13 -13.38
C ILE A 153 12.75 -2.88 -12.94
N LEU A 154 13.45 -1.90 -12.36
CA LEU A 154 12.84 -0.64 -11.95
C LEU A 154 12.23 0.11 -13.12
N SER A 155 12.99 0.28 -14.23
CA SER A 155 12.47 0.93 -15.43
C SER A 155 11.29 0.18 -16.05
N GLN A 156 11.32 -1.16 -16.00
CA GLN A 156 10.20 -2.00 -16.45
C GLN A 156 8.93 -1.81 -15.58
N LEU A 157 9.10 -1.73 -14.26
CA LEU A 157 8.01 -1.46 -13.33
C LEU A 157 7.42 -0.06 -13.54
N GLU A 158 8.27 0.97 -13.64
CA GLU A 158 7.82 2.34 -13.89
C GLU A 158 6.98 2.42 -15.17
N ALA A 159 7.49 1.88 -16.27
CA ALA A 159 6.75 1.87 -17.53
C ALA A 159 5.41 1.10 -17.40
N TYR A 160 5.40 -0.01 -16.65
CA TYR A 160 4.19 -0.79 -16.44
C TYR A 160 3.17 -0.02 -15.61
N PHE A 161 3.55 0.55 -14.46
CA PHE A 161 2.63 1.32 -13.61
C PHE A 161 2.13 2.60 -14.29
N MET A 162 2.98 3.28 -15.08
CA MET A 162 2.53 4.40 -15.92
C MET A 162 1.45 3.95 -16.92
N SER A 163 1.59 2.76 -17.52
CA SER A 163 0.56 2.21 -18.42
C SER A 163 -0.75 1.86 -17.70
N LEU A 164 -0.73 1.70 -16.37
CA LEU A 164 -1.89 1.48 -15.53
C LEU A 164 -2.63 2.79 -15.17
N GLY A 165 -2.13 3.97 -15.60
CA GLY A 165 -2.75 5.28 -15.39
C GLY A 165 -2.23 6.07 -14.21
N PHE A 166 -1.15 5.62 -13.57
CA PHE A 166 -0.44 6.47 -12.60
C PHE A 166 0.09 7.73 -13.28
N GLY A 167 0.06 8.86 -12.58
CA GLY A 167 0.50 10.16 -13.10
C GLY A 167 2.01 10.33 -13.06
N GLN A 168 2.69 9.67 -12.13
CA GLN A 168 4.14 9.71 -11.98
C GLN A 168 4.66 8.55 -11.16
N THR A 169 5.97 8.31 -11.26
CA THR A 169 6.72 7.41 -10.39
C THR A 169 7.80 8.17 -9.63
N VAL A 170 8.08 7.75 -8.40
CA VAL A 170 9.11 8.34 -7.54
C VAL A 170 9.98 7.21 -7.01
N ARG A 171 11.32 7.38 -7.01
CA ARG A 171 12.25 6.46 -6.37
C ARG A 171 12.83 7.12 -5.12
N CYS A 172 12.92 6.37 -4.03
CA CYS A 172 13.57 6.82 -2.80
C CYS A 172 14.12 5.62 -2.01
N THR A 173 14.88 5.89 -0.95
CA THR A 173 15.25 4.84 0.02
C THR A 173 14.07 4.52 0.95
N ALA A 174 14.11 3.38 1.65
CA ALA A 174 13.10 3.02 2.63
C ALA A 174 13.00 4.06 3.76
N GLU A 175 14.15 4.52 4.25
CA GLU A 175 14.24 5.57 5.27
C GLU A 175 13.60 6.89 4.80
N GLN A 176 13.96 7.37 3.61
CA GLN A 176 13.36 8.59 3.03
C GLN A 176 11.84 8.47 2.86
N HIS A 177 11.37 7.29 2.42
CA HIS A 177 9.94 6.99 2.30
C HIS A 177 9.25 7.14 3.65
N ASP A 178 9.75 6.44 4.67
CA ASP A 178 9.08 6.32 5.95
C ASP A 178 9.06 7.65 6.72
N HIS A 179 10.13 8.46 6.64
CA HIS A 179 10.12 9.84 7.14
C HIS A 179 9.08 10.70 6.43
N MET A 180 9.02 10.65 5.10
CA MET A 180 8.04 11.44 4.36
C MET A 180 6.60 11.01 4.64
N ILE A 181 6.35 9.70 4.79
CA ILE A 181 5.02 9.17 5.12
C ILE A 181 4.62 9.48 6.57
N ALA A 182 5.58 9.52 7.50
CA ALA A 182 5.33 9.98 8.86
C ALA A 182 4.72 11.39 8.85
N PHE A 183 5.31 12.32 8.10
CA PHE A 183 4.82 13.69 7.98
C PHE A 183 3.53 13.80 7.15
N THR A 184 3.54 13.32 5.91
CA THR A 184 2.47 13.62 4.93
C THR A 184 1.19 12.83 5.16
N SER A 185 1.27 11.70 5.88
CA SER A 185 0.15 10.79 6.09
C SER A 185 -0.10 10.51 7.58
N GLN A 186 0.85 9.89 8.27
CA GLN A 186 0.62 9.37 9.62
C GLN A 186 0.36 10.49 10.64
N LEU A 187 1.14 11.57 10.61
CA LEU A 187 0.95 12.71 11.49
C LEU A 187 -0.44 13.34 11.31
N ALA A 188 -0.93 13.44 10.07
CA ALA A 188 -2.27 13.98 9.80
C ALA A 188 -3.37 13.19 10.52
N HIS A 189 -3.26 11.87 10.55
CA HIS A 189 -4.19 10.99 11.27
C HIS A 189 -4.06 11.14 12.80
N VAL A 190 -2.84 11.24 13.31
CA VAL A 190 -2.58 11.46 14.74
C VAL A 190 -3.16 12.80 15.20
N VAL A 191 -2.90 13.88 14.46
CA VAL A 191 -3.40 15.23 14.75
C VAL A 191 -4.92 15.27 14.70
N SER A 192 -5.51 14.70 13.67
CA SER A 192 -6.97 14.60 13.53
C SER A 192 -7.60 13.84 14.70
N SER A 193 -7.01 12.70 15.08
CA SER A 193 -7.47 11.90 16.23
C SER A 193 -7.27 12.64 17.57
N ALA A 194 -6.20 13.40 17.74
CA ALA A 194 -5.98 14.23 18.92
C ALA A 194 -6.98 15.38 18.99
N TYR A 195 -7.28 16.01 17.86
CA TYR A 195 -8.20 17.13 17.75
C TYR A 195 -9.62 16.78 18.22
N ILE A 196 -10.15 15.63 17.80
CA ILE A 196 -11.51 15.19 18.18
C ILE A 196 -11.63 14.72 19.64
N LYS A 197 -10.51 14.57 20.38
CA LYS A 197 -10.54 14.28 21.83
C LYS A 197 -10.90 15.47 22.69
N SER A 198 -11.04 16.67 22.12
CA SER A 198 -11.54 17.83 22.84
C SER A 198 -12.93 17.58 23.41
N PRO A 199 -13.23 17.97 24.66
CA PRO A 199 -14.59 17.89 25.23
C PRO A 199 -15.62 18.73 24.46
N GLU A 200 -15.17 19.66 23.61
CA GLU A 200 -16.05 20.46 22.75
C GLU A 200 -16.45 19.74 21.45
N ALA A 201 -15.75 18.65 21.09
CA ALA A 201 -16.01 17.91 19.84
C ALA A 201 -17.47 17.40 19.79
N ASP A 202 -18.03 16.91 20.89
CA ASP A 202 -19.41 16.41 20.92
C ASP A 202 -20.48 17.53 20.81
N LYS A 203 -20.10 18.80 20.99
CA LYS A 203 -20.98 19.96 21.00
C LYS A 203 -20.95 20.76 19.68
N HIS A 204 -20.23 20.29 18.67
CA HIS A 204 -19.94 21.05 17.45
C HIS A 204 -21.14 21.33 16.55
N ASN A 205 -22.31 20.69 16.78
CA ASN A 205 -23.49 20.83 15.93
C ASN A 205 -23.97 22.28 15.85
N GLY A 206 -24.05 22.81 14.62
CA GLY A 206 -24.40 24.19 14.35
C GLY A 206 -23.23 25.19 14.39
N TYR A 207 -22.06 24.78 14.87
CA TYR A 207 -20.85 25.62 14.98
C TYR A 207 -19.74 25.19 14.00
N SER A 208 -19.89 24.07 13.33
CA SER A 208 -18.84 23.51 12.47
C SER A 208 -19.08 23.83 10.98
N ALA A 209 -17.99 24.14 10.28
CA ALA A 209 -17.94 24.42 8.85
C ALA A 209 -16.83 23.61 8.16
N GLY A 210 -16.34 24.06 7.00
CA GLY A 210 -15.36 23.35 6.19
C GLY A 210 -14.10 22.94 6.95
N SER A 211 -13.46 23.89 7.66
CA SER A 211 -12.21 23.63 8.40
C SER A 211 -12.33 22.48 9.41
N TYR A 212 -13.46 22.40 10.14
CA TYR A 212 -13.71 21.30 11.06
C TYR A 212 -13.84 19.97 10.32
N LYS A 213 -14.61 19.95 9.23
CA LYS A 213 -14.83 18.73 8.42
C LYS A 213 -13.53 18.24 7.80
N ASP A 214 -12.72 19.15 7.25
CA ASP A 214 -11.46 18.81 6.62
C ASP A 214 -10.48 18.20 7.64
N LEU A 215 -10.33 18.83 8.80
CA LEU A 215 -9.42 18.36 9.84
C LEU A 215 -9.88 17.05 10.49
N THR A 216 -11.19 16.82 10.63
CA THR A 216 -11.73 15.62 11.29
C THR A 216 -12.00 14.45 10.34
N ARG A 217 -11.95 14.65 9.03
CA ARG A 217 -12.26 13.64 8.03
C ARG A 217 -11.44 12.37 8.21
N VAL A 218 -10.16 12.50 8.52
CA VAL A 218 -9.23 11.39 8.68
C VAL A 218 -9.13 10.85 10.12
N ALA A 219 -9.95 11.34 11.04
CA ALA A 219 -10.02 10.81 12.42
C ALA A 219 -10.72 9.45 12.50
N LYS A 220 -11.55 9.11 11.49
CA LYS A 220 -12.19 7.80 11.42
C LYS A 220 -11.21 6.78 10.86
N LEU A 221 -10.58 6.03 11.73
CA LEU A 221 -9.52 5.07 11.42
C LEU A 221 -10.01 3.62 11.40
N ASN A 222 -9.38 2.80 10.56
CA ASN A 222 -9.35 1.36 10.78
C ASN A 222 -8.28 1.06 11.83
N GLU A 223 -8.70 0.78 13.06
CA GLU A 223 -7.81 0.66 14.22
C GLU A 223 -6.71 -0.39 14.02
N THR A 224 -7.05 -1.56 13.48
CA THR A 224 -6.08 -2.65 13.26
C THR A 224 -5.00 -2.24 12.27
N MET A 225 -5.39 -1.68 11.12
CA MET A 225 -4.45 -1.28 10.08
C MET A 225 -3.53 -0.14 10.55
N TRP A 226 -4.12 0.90 11.15
CA TRP A 226 -3.35 2.08 11.54
C TRP A 226 -2.43 1.83 12.74
N SER A 227 -2.85 0.99 13.70
CA SER A 227 -1.97 0.59 14.80
C SER A 227 -0.75 -0.15 14.28
N GLU A 228 -0.89 -1.07 13.33
CA GLU A 228 0.23 -1.77 12.72
C GLU A 228 1.15 -0.82 11.95
N LEU A 229 0.59 0.08 11.11
CA LEU A 229 1.37 1.07 10.35
C LEU A 229 2.13 2.05 11.25
N PHE A 230 1.53 2.52 12.35
CA PHE A 230 2.19 3.41 13.30
C PHE A 230 3.34 2.70 14.03
N LEU A 231 3.14 1.45 14.44
CA LEU A 231 4.19 0.68 15.13
C LEU A 231 5.35 0.33 14.19
N CYS A 232 5.07 0.01 12.93
CA CYS A 232 6.12 -0.24 11.92
C CYS A 232 6.92 1.01 11.52
N ASN A 233 6.44 2.22 11.85
CA ASN A 233 7.10 3.49 11.56
C ASN A 233 7.20 4.40 12.81
N ALA A 234 7.40 3.80 13.98
CA ALA A 234 7.24 4.48 15.26
C ALA A 234 8.22 5.63 15.48
N GLU A 235 9.51 5.45 15.15
CA GLU A 235 10.54 6.49 15.37
C GLU A 235 10.33 7.72 14.48
N PRO A 236 10.17 7.61 13.14
CA PRO A 236 9.86 8.76 12.30
C PRO A 236 8.58 9.48 12.73
N LEU A 237 7.53 8.73 13.08
CA LEU A 237 6.27 9.31 13.52
C LEU A 237 6.40 10.05 14.85
N ALA A 238 7.15 9.51 15.82
CA ALA A 238 7.41 10.17 17.09
C ALA A 238 8.16 11.49 16.91
N CYS A 239 9.16 11.53 16.03
CA CYS A 239 9.86 12.77 15.69
C CYS A 239 8.91 13.85 15.14
N GLU A 240 8.01 13.50 14.25
CA GLU A 240 7.03 14.43 13.67
C GLU A 240 6.00 14.89 14.71
N ILE A 241 5.62 14.02 15.65
CA ILE A 241 4.73 14.39 16.78
C ILE A 241 5.43 15.40 17.70
N ASP A 242 6.69 15.19 18.04
CA ASP A 242 7.44 16.10 18.89
C ASP A 242 7.59 17.47 18.22
N GLU A 243 7.84 17.50 16.91
CA GLU A 243 7.97 18.73 16.14
C GLU A 243 6.66 19.54 16.10
N ILE A 244 5.52 18.89 15.85
CA ILE A 244 4.23 19.61 15.86
C ILE A 244 3.85 20.10 17.28
N ILE A 245 4.17 19.34 18.33
CA ILE A 245 3.98 19.78 19.72
C ILE A 245 4.79 21.04 19.99
N ARG A 246 6.05 21.09 19.55
CA ARG A 246 6.92 22.27 19.70
C ARG A 246 6.31 23.50 19.03
N HIS A 247 5.81 23.35 17.80
CA HIS A 247 5.16 24.45 17.07
C HIS A 247 3.84 24.90 17.72
N LEU A 248 3.01 23.96 18.19
CA LEU A 248 1.79 24.30 18.90
C LEU A 248 2.07 25.07 20.20
N ASP A 249 3.18 24.74 20.87
CA ASP A 249 3.62 25.45 22.09
C ASP A 249 4.01 26.90 21.79
N GLU A 250 4.55 27.21 20.63
CA GLU A 250 4.82 28.58 20.16
C GLU A 250 3.52 29.39 20.09
N TYR A 251 2.47 28.86 19.49
CA TYR A 251 1.15 29.52 19.41
C TYR A 251 0.50 29.70 20.79
N ARG A 252 0.71 28.76 21.72
CA ARG A 252 0.17 28.85 23.07
C ARG A 252 0.78 30.02 23.89
N ARG A 253 2.00 30.43 23.54
CA ARG A 253 2.73 31.48 24.27
C ARG A 253 2.44 32.91 23.77
N VAL A 254 1.75 33.05 22.65
CA VAL A 254 1.32 34.35 22.10
C VAL A 254 -0.05 34.72 22.62
#